data_c5f92a21feb8724dede8e1f9ae14a2c3
#
_entry.id   c5f92a21feb8724dede8e1f9ae14a2c3
#
_cell.length_a   1.000
_cell.length_b   1.000
_cell.length_c   1.000
_cell.angle_alpha   90.00
_cell.angle_beta   90.00
_cell.angle_gamma   90.00
#
_symmetry.space_group_name_H-M   'P 1'
#
loop_
_entity.id
_entity.type
_entity.pdbx_description
1 polymer ?
#
loop_
_entity_poly.entity_id
_entity_poly.type
_entity_poly.pdbx_seq_one_letter_code
_entity_poly.pdbx_strand_id
1 'polypeptide(L)'
;MKTASKTKGITCIIISAFCFAFMNTFVRMAGDLPSVEKSFFRNFVALIFAAVMLLRTEEKFRFDKKNLPYLLLRAFFGTVGILGNFYAIDHLVLADASMLNKLSPFFAIIFSFIILREKVNIWQSLAVVIAFVGALFIIKPTGVSFNSASLAGVIGGVGAGIAYTMVRLLSKRGERGAFIVFFFSAFSCLTTLPLMLADFRPMAWWQLLSLLGAGLAATGGQFAITAAYSYAPAKEISVFDYTQIIFVAVLGLIFFSELPDIFSIIGYLIICLLYTSDAADE
;
A
#
# COMPACT_ATOMS: atom_id res chain seq x y z
N MET A 1 7.49 11.41 25.63
CA MET A 1 6.27 11.05 24.89
C MET A 1 6.48 10.93 23.37
N LYS A 2 7.22 11.83 22.69
CA LYS A 2 7.47 11.75 21.23
C LYS A 2 8.19 10.46 20.80
N THR A 3 9.23 10.06 21.51
CA THR A 3 10.05 8.86 21.20
C THR A 3 9.24 7.56 21.28
N ALA A 4 8.40 7.40 22.30
CA ALA A 4 7.54 6.21 22.44
C ALA A 4 6.49 6.12 21.31
N SER A 5 6.02 7.25 20.77
CA SER A 5 5.11 7.28 19.62
C SER A 5 5.82 6.88 18.34
N LYS A 6 7.06 7.36 18.10
CA LYS A 6 7.89 6.99 16.94
C LYS A 6 8.17 5.48 16.92
N THR A 7 8.60 4.90 18.05
CA THR A 7 8.87 3.46 18.16
C THR A 7 7.62 2.62 17.82
N LYS A 8 6.44 3.01 18.35
CA LYS A 8 5.18 2.36 18.00
C LYS A 8 4.87 2.45 16.51
N GLY A 9 5.10 3.62 15.91
CA GLY A 9 4.95 3.83 14.48
C GLY A 9 5.84 2.89 13.66
N ILE A 10 7.12 2.79 14.02
CA ILE A 10 8.10 1.89 13.37
C ILE A 10 7.67 0.42 13.51
N THR A 11 7.30 -0.01 14.70
CA THR A 11 6.83 -1.40 14.90
C THR A 11 5.60 -1.69 14.04
N CYS A 12 4.63 -0.80 14.01
CA CYS A 12 3.43 -0.96 13.20
C CYS A 12 3.74 -1.02 11.70
N ILE A 13 4.68 -0.21 11.20
CA ILE A 13 4.99 -0.22 9.77
C ILE A 13 5.75 -1.48 9.35
N ILE A 14 6.63 -2.02 10.19
CA ILE A 14 7.31 -3.31 9.94
C ILE A 14 6.29 -4.46 9.93
N ILE A 15 5.35 -4.49 10.89
CA ILE A 15 4.25 -5.47 10.90
C ILE A 15 3.40 -5.34 9.63
N SER A 16 3.10 -4.12 9.22
CA SER A 16 2.39 -3.87 7.97
C SER A 16 3.15 -4.39 6.76
N ALA A 17 4.45 -4.12 6.69
CA ALA A 17 5.33 -4.56 5.62
C ALA A 17 5.33 -6.11 5.49
N PHE A 18 5.43 -6.81 6.59
CA PHE A 18 5.34 -8.26 6.66
C PHE A 18 3.97 -8.78 6.16
N CYS A 19 2.89 -8.23 6.70
CA CYS A 19 1.53 -8.61 6.30
C CYS A 19 1.28 -8.36 4.80
N PHE A 20 1.71 -7.21 4.26
CA PHE A 20 1.53 -6.91 2.85
C PHE A 20 2.42 -7.75 1.93
N ALA A 21 3.58 -8.20 2.39
CA ALA A 21 4.38 -9.17 1.64
C ALA A 21 3.62 -10.49 1.47
N PHE A 22 3.04 -11.03 2.54
CA PHE A 22 2.17 -12.21 2.45
C PHE A 22 0.91 -11.97 1.62
N MET A 23 0.28 -10.81 1.76
CA MET A 23 -0.86 -10.45 0.90
C MET A 23 -0.49 -10.53 -0.58
N ASN A 24 0.63 -9.91 -0.99
CA ASN A 24 1.09 -9.92 -2.38
C ASN A 24 1.40 -11.35 -2.86
N THR A 25 2.00 -12.17 -2.01
CA THR A 25 2.27 -13.58 -2.30
C THR A 25 0.96 -14.36 -2.53
N PHE A 26 -0.03 -14.22 -1.66
CA PHE A 26 -1.33 -14.87 -1.83
C PHE A 26 -2.09 -14.36 -3.06
N VAL A 27 -2.01 -13.07 -3.36
CA VAL A 27 -2.60 -12.49 -4.59
C VAL A 27 -1.96 -13.12 -5.83
N ARG A 28 -0.63 -13.30 -5.85
CA ARG A 28 0.07 -13.97 -6.93
C ARG A 28 -0.31 -15.46 -7.01
N MET A 29 -0.42 -16.15 -5.87
CA MET A 29 -0.86 -17.55 -5.80
C MET A 29 -2.28 -17.75 -6.32
N ALA A 30 -3.16 -16.74 -6.26
CA ALA A 30 -4.51 -16.83 -6.82
C ALA A 30 -4.52 -16.96 -8.36
N GLY A 31 -3.37 -16.79 -9.03
CA GLY A 31 -3.23 -17.02 -10.48
C GLY A 31 -4.00 -16.03 -11.34
N ASP A 32 -4.57 -16.51 -12.46
CA ASP A 32 -5.14 -15.68 -13.54
C ASP A 32 -6.55 -15.13 -13.25
N LEU A 33 -6.90 -14.90 -11.99
CA LEU A 33 -8.14 -14.21 -11.64
C LEU A 33 -8.00 -12.70 -11.92
N PRO A 34 -9.10 -12.02 -12.35
CA PRO A 34 -9.07 -10.59 -12.56
C PRO A 34 -8.64 -9.82 -11.31
N SER A 35 -7.80 -8.79 -11.48
CA SER A 35 -7.32 -7.95 -10.34
C SER A 35 -8.47 -7.30 -9.57
N VAL A 36 -9.61 -7.03 -10.24
CA VAL A 36 -10.84 -6.51 -9.61
C VAL A 36 -11.42 -7.53 -8.64
N GLU A 37 -11.49 -8.79 -9.04
CA GLU A 37 -12.00 -9.90 -8.21
C GLU A 37 -11.09 -10.13 -7.00
N LYS A 38 -9.76 -10.16 -7.21
CA LYS A 38 -8.78 -10.24 -6.13
C LYS A 38 -8.93 -9.07 -5.14
N SER A 39 -9.13 -7.86 -5.65
CA SER A 39 -9.35 -6.65 -4.85
C SER A 39 -10.63 -6.73 -4.03
N PHE A 40 -11.73 -7.23 -4.62
CA PHE A 40 -12.99 -7.40 -3.92
C PHE A 40 -12.84 -8.34 -2.71
N PHE A 41 -12.35 -9.57 -2.91
CA PHE A 41 -12.21 -10.53 -1.81
C PHE A 41 -11.27 -10.04 -0.71
N ARG A 42 -10.15 -9.44 -1.09
CA ARG A 42 -9.22 -8.82 -0.14
C ARG A 42 -9.90 -7.77 0.73
N ASN A 43 -10.67 -6.88 0.12
CA ASN A 43 -11.35 -5.82 0.86
C ASN A 43 -12.59 -6.32 1.60
N PHE A 44 -13.25 -7.35 1.11
CA PHE A 44 -14.41 -7.97 1.77
C PHE A 44 -14.02 -8.58 3.13
N VAL A 45 -12.90 -9.30 3.19
CA VAL A 45 -12.38 -9.82 4.47
C VAL A 45 -12.03 -8.66 5.43
N ALA A 46 -11.33 -7.62 4.93
CA ALA A 46 -10.99 -6.46 5.74
C ALA A 46 -12.24 -5.71 6.24
N LEU A 47 -13.29 -5.63 5.41
CA LEU A 47 -14.58 -5.04 5.78
C LEU A 47 -15.24 -5.77 6.94
N ILE A 48 -15.28 -7.11 6.89
CA ILE A 48 -15.86 -7.92 7.97
C ILE A 48 -15.13 -7.66 9.28
N PHE A 49 -13.78 -7.72 9.27
CA PHE A 49 -12.99 -7.51 10.48
C PHE A 49 -13.17 -6.08 11.03
N ALA A 50 -13.13 -5.07 10.17
CA ALA A 50 -13.33 -3.69 10.57
C ALA A 50 -14.75 -3.45 11.13
N ALA A 51 -15.77 -4.05 10.52
CA ALA A 51 -17.15 -3.99 11.01
C ALA A 51 -17.29 -4.63 12.39
N VAL A 52 -16.72 -5.83 12.59
CA VAL A 52 -16.74 -6.51 13.89
C VAL A 52 -16.01 -5.68 14.95
N MET A 53 -14.87 -5.08 14.63
CA MET A 53 -14.17 -4.19 15.56
C MET A 53 -15.03 -2.97 15.94
N LEU A 54 -15.69 -2.33 14.99
CA LEU A 54 -16.54 -1.16 15.24
C LEU A 54 -17.77 -1.52 16.08
N LEU A 55 -18.39 -2.66 15.81
CA LEU A 55 -19.55 -3.13 16.60
C LEU A 55 -19.22 -3.37 18.07
N ARG A 56 -17.95 -3.66 18.38
CA ARG A 56 -17.47 -3.85 19.76
C ARG A 56 -17.12 -2.53 20.48
N THR A 57 -17.18 -1.38 19.80
CA THR A 57 -16.95 -0.06 20.37
C THR A 57 -18.27 0.62 20.71
N GLU A 58 -18.29 1.50 21.71
CA GLU A 58 -19.49 2.26 22.07
C GLU A 58 -19.97 3.20 20.96
N GLU A 59 -19.03 3.79 20.24
CA GLU A 59 -19.33 4.75 19.17
C GLU A 59 -19.75 4.06 17.85
N LYS A 60 -19.57 2.74 17.72
CA LYS A 60 -19.94 1.95 16.51
C LYS A 60 -19.49 2.65 15.21
N PHE A 61 -20.43 2.94 14.31
CA PHE A 61 -20.20 3.57 13.00
C PHE A 61 -20.30 5.10 13.01
N ARG A 62 -20.29 5.74 14.18
CA ARG A 62 -20.31 7.21 14.24
C ARG A 62 -19.01 7.80 13.71
N PHE A 63 -19.11 8.87 12.93
CA PHE A 63 -17.99 9.64 12.40
C PHE A 63 -18.37 11.12 12.24
N ASP A 64 -17.38 12.00 12.14
CA ASP A 64 -17.65 13.40 11.86
C ASP A 64 -17.95 13.59 10.36
N LYS A 65 -19.17 14.05 10.03
CA LYS A 65 -19.61 14.31 8.65
C LYS A 65 -18.67 15.28 7.90
N LYS A 66 -17.97 16.17 8.61
CA LYS A 66 -16.98 17.08 8.04
C LYS A 66 -15.76 16.33 7.46
N ASN A 67 -15.54 15.09 7.89
CA ASN A 67 -14.46 14.24 7.41
C ASN A 67 -14.85 13.42 6.16
N LEU A 68 -16.11 13.41 5.74
CA LEU A 68 -16.60 12.64 4.60
C LEU A 68 -15.81 12.87 3.29
N PRO A 69 -15.46 14.10 2.87
CA PRO A 69 -14.67 14.30 1.65
C PRO A 69 -13.30 13.63 1.71
N TYR A 70 -12.65 13.68 2.87
CA TYR A 70 -11.33 13.07 3.06
C TYR A 70 -11.40 11.54 3.14
N LEU A 71 -12.48 10.99 3.70
CA LEU A 71 -12.77 9.56 3.70
C LEU A 71 -12.99 9.06 2.26
N LEU A 72 -13.75 9.81 1.45
CA LEU A 72 -13.96 9.49 0.04
C LEU A 72 -12.66 9.55 -0.77
N LEU A 73 -11.84 10.59 -0.61
CA LEU A 73 -10.53 10.68 -1.24
C LEU A 73 -9.61 9.51 -0.82
N ARG A 74 -9.57 9.20 0.49
CA ARG A 74 -8.84 8.05 1.01
C ARG A 74 -9.30 6.76 0.36
N ALA A 75 -10.61 6.56 0.24
CA ALA A 75 -11.19 5.33 -0.28
C ALA A 75 -10.98 5.21 -1.80
N PHE A 76 -11.21 6.26 -2.56
CA PHE A 76 -11.03 6.29 -4.01
C PHE A 76 -9.56 6.02 -4.39
N PHE A 77 -8.63 6.84 -3.90
CA PHE A 77 -7.22 6.68 -4.23
C PHE A 77 -6.62 5.39 -3.67
N GLY A 78 -7.11 4.93 -2.52
CA GLY A 78 -6.73 3.63 -1.97
C GLY A 78 -7.19 2.46 -2.84
N THR A 79 -8.39 2.53 -3.42
CA THR A 79 -8.91 1.50 -4.33
C THR A 79 -8.13 1.50 -5.65
N VAL A 80 -7.89 2.68 -6.25
CA VAL A 80 -7.02 2.80 -7.43
C VAL A 80 -5.63 2.26 -7.14
N GLY A 81 -5.08 2.57 -5.95
CA GLY A 81 -3.79 2.07 -5.48
C GLY A 81 -3.71 0.55 -5.46
N ILE A 82 -4.75 -0.13 -4.94
CA ILE A 82 -4.80 -1.60 -4.89
C ILE A 82 -4.94 -2.21 -6.27
N LEU A 83 -5.85 -1.69 -7.09
CA LEU A 83 -6.07 -2.23 -8.44
C LEU A 83 -4.80 -2.12 -9.29
N GLY A 84 -4.12 -0.97 -9.25
CA GLY A 84 -2.85 -0.78 -9.94
C GLY A 84 -1.75 -1.71 -9.44
N ASN A 85 -1.63 -1.89 -8.12
CA ASN A 85 -0.66 -2.81 -7.53
C ASN A 85 -0.94 -4.27 -7.89
N PHE A 86 -2.20 -4.73 -7.85
CA PHE A 86 -2.56 -6.10 -8.17
C PHE A 86 -2.36 -6.40 -9.66
N TYR A 87 -2.71 -5.47 -10.53
CA TYR A 87 -2.42 -5.59 -11.95
C TYR A 87 -0.91 -5.70 -12.21
N ALA A 88 -0.09 -4.90 -11.51
CA ALA A 88 1.36 -5.00 -11.61
C ALA A 88 1.89 -6.35 -11.08
N ILE A 89 1.35 -6.87 -9.96
CA ILE A 89 1.73 -8.17 -9.40
C ILE A 89 1.45 -9.31 -10.39
N ASP A 90 0.37 -9.23 -11.15
CA ASP A 90 0.00 -10.27 -12.11
C ASP A 90 0.89 -10.30 -13.36
N HIS A 91 1.57 -9.19 -13.70
CA HIS A 91 2.28 -9.03 -14.96
C HIS A 91 3.79 -8.74 -14.82
N LEU A 92 4.27 -8.46 -13.61
CA LEU A 92 5.69 -8.20 -13.32
C LEU A 92 6.23 -9.25 -12.34
N VAL A 93 7.56 -9.29 -12.20
CA VAL A 93 8.20 -9.98 -11.06
C VAL A 93 7.65 -9.41 -9.76
N LEU A 94 7.34 -10.26 -8.79
CA LEU A 94 6.66 -9.86 -7.56
C LEU A 94 7.41 -8.75 -6.80
N ALA A 95 8.76 -8.83 -6.80
CA ALA A 95 9.61 -7.83 -6.18
C ALA A 95 9.54 -6.47 -6.93
N ASP A 96 9.54 -6.47 -8.27
CA ASP A 96 9.43 -5.25 -9.10
C ASP A 96 8.09 -4.54 -8.88
N ALA A 97 6.97 -5.29 -8.91
CA ALA A 97 5.64 -4.74 -8.64
C ALA A 97 5.56 -4.13 -7.24
N SER A 98 6.11 -4.83 -6.24
CA SER A 98 6.15 -4.35 -4.85
C SER A 98 7.00 -3.10 -4.71
N MET A 99 8.12 -3.01 -5.44
CA MET A 99 9.00 -1.84 -5.41
C MET A 99 8.36 -0.61 -6.05
N LEU A 100 7.64 -0.76 -7.16
CA LEU A 100 6.89 0.35 -7.75
C LEU A 100 5.81 0.88 -6.80
N ASN A 101 5.15 -0.01 -6.06
CA ASN A 101 4.22 0.40 -5.02
C ASN A 101 4.92 1.15 -3.88
N LYS A 102 6.20 0.87 -3.60
CA LYS A 102 7.03 1.56 -2.61
C LYS A 102 7.46 2.98 -3.01
N LEU A 103 7.03 3.48 -4.15
CA LEU A 103 7.03 4.91 -4.42
C LEU A 103 5.98 5.66 -3.58
N SER A 104 5.02 4.96 -2.97
CA SER A 104 3.96 5.57 -2.16
C SER A 104 4.44 6.44 -1.00
N PRO A 105 5.51 6.14 -0.25
CA PRO A 105 6.05 7.06 0.76
C PRO A 105 6.50 8.40 0.19
N PHE A 106 7.15 8.41 -0.98
CA PHE A 106 7.58 9.65 -1.62
C PHE A 106 6.38 10.49 -2.05
N PHE A 107 5.36 9.87 -2.63
CA PHE A 107 4.12 10.56 -2.95
C PHE A 107 3.40 11.03 -1.69
N ALA A 108 3.44 10.27 -0.59
CA ALA A 108 2.89 10.71 0.69
C ALA A 108 3.60 11.97 1.22
N ILE A 109 4.92 12.10 1.04
CA ILE A 109 5.66 13.32 1.40
C ILE A 109 5.20 14.51 0.53
N ILE A 110 5.13 14.31 -0.80
CA ILE A 110 4.68 15.36 -1.75
C ILE A 110 3.27 15.84 -1.37
N PHE A 111 2.33 14.92 -1.20
CA PHE A 111 0.96 15.28 -0.88
C PHE A 111 0.79 15.79 0.56
N SER A 112 1.62 15.36 1.51
CA SER A 112 1.66 15.97 2.86
C SER A 112 2.12 17.43 2.80
N PHE A 113 3.09 17.76 1.96
CA PHE A 113 3.50 19.15 1.73
C PHE A 113 2.36 19.98 1.13
N ILE A 114 1.69 19.47 0.09
CA ILE A 114 0.63 20.20 -0.61
C ILE A 114 -0.64 20.35 0.26
N ILE A 115 -1.08 19.25 0.89
CA ILE A 115 -2.39 19.18 1.56
C ILE A 115 -2.29 19.54 3.03
N LEU A 116 -1.28 19.01 3.73
CA LEU A 116 -1.09 19.23 5.17
C LEU A 116 -0.19 20.43 5.47
N ARG A 117 0.44 21.02 4.44
CA ARG A 117 1.43 22.11 4.53
C ARG A 117 2.58 21.77 5.49
N GLU A 118 2.93 20.48 5.57
CA GLU A 118 4.09 20.03 6.34
C GLU A 118 5.36 20.49 5.62
N LYS A 119 6.30 21.09 6.35
CA LYS A 119 7.56 21.57 5.75
C LYS A 119 8.39 20.38 5.24
N VAL A 120 8.79 20.46 3.98
CA VAL A 120 9.69 19.50 3.32
C VAL A 120 11.09 20.13 3.24
N ASN A 121 12.10 19.35 3.59
CA ASN A 121 13.49 19.76 3.46
C ASN A 121 13.95 19.56 1.99
N ILE A 122 14.99 20.32 1.58
CA ILE A 122 15.59 20.18 0.24
C ILE A 122 16.08 18.73 0.00
N TRP A 123 16.61 18.08 1.03
CA TRP A 123 17.04 16.68 0.96
C TRP A 123 15.90 15.72 0.66
N GLN A 124 14.74 15.91 1.28
CA GLN A 124 13.53 15.14 0.99
C GLN A 124 13.04 15.34 -0.46
N SER A 125 13.15 16.56 -0.99
CA SER A 125 12.83 16.85 -2.39
C SER A 125 13.80 16.15 -3.34
N LEU A 126 15.10 16.15 -3.03
CA LEU A 126 16.11 15.45 -3.81
C LEU A 126 15.89 13.93 -3.76
N ALA A 127 15.57 13.38 -2.60
CA ALA A 127 15.24 11.96 -2.43
C ALA A 127 14.07 11.54 -3.32
N VAL A 128 13.03 12.36 -3.46
CA VAL A 128 11.91 12.10 -4.37
C VAL A 128 12.41 11.99 -5.83
N VAL A 129 13.24 12.94 -6.29
CA VAL A 129 13.75 12.93 -7.67
C VAL A 129 14.58 11.68 -7.94
N ILE A 130 15.48 11.33 -7.02
CA ILE A 130 16.34 10.16 -7.20
C ILE A 130 15.56 8.84 -7.07
N ALA A 131 14.50 8.79 -6.26
CA ALA A 131 13.60 7.65 -6.21
C ALA A 131 12.89 7.40 -7.55
N PHE A 132 12.50 8.47 -8.26
CA PHE A 132 11.99 8.37 -9.63
C PHE A 132 13.03 7.80 -10.59
N VAL A 133 14.30 8.22 -10.46
CA VAL A 133 15.39 7.63 -11.26
C VAL A 133 15.54 6.14 -10.96
N GLY A 134 15.54 5.75 -9.69
CA GLY A 134 15.55 4.33 -9.30
C GLY A 134 14.36 3.53 -9.89
N ALA A 135 13.16 4.12 -9.89
CA ALA A 135 11.99 3.52 -10.51
C ALA A 135 12.17 3.30 -12.03
N LEU A 136 12.87 4.20 -12.74
CA LEU A 136 13.16 4.04 -14.17
C LEU A 136 14.02 2.80 -14.46
N PHE A 137 14.94 2.43 -13.58
CA PHE A 137 15.72 1.18 -13.69
C PHE A 137 14.83 -0.07 -13.59
N ILE A 138 13.77 -0.01 -12.77
CA ILE A 138 12.80 -1.10 -12.62
C ILE A 138 11.85 -1.16 -13.82
N ILE A 139 11.37 0.00 -14.28
CA ILE A 139 10.43 0.13 -15.41
C ILE A 139 11.10 -0.26 -16.74
N LYS A 140 12.43 -0.03 -16.86
CA LYS A 140 13.22 -0.30 -18.07
C LYS A 140 12.58 0.24 -19.34
N PRO A 141 12.43 1.58 -19.49
CA PRO A 141 11.80 2.18 -20.65
C PRO A 141 12.71 2.07 -21.87
N THR A 142 12.98 0.84 -22.36
CA THR A 142 13.68 0.58 -23.60
C THR A 142 12.67 0.64 -24.73
N GLY A 143 12.57 1.77 -25.38
CA GLY A 143 12.04 2.14 -26.70
C GLY A 143 10.87 1.40 -27.36
N VAL A 144 10.45 0.22 -26.91
CA VAL A 144 9.50 -0.62 -27.62
C VAL A 144 8.27 -1.03 -26.77
N SER A 145 8.33 -0.88 -25.45
CA SER A 145 7.17 -1.25 -24.62
C SER A 145 7.15 -0.43 -23.34
N PHE A 146 6.42 0.68 -23.34
CA PHE A 146 5.92 1.24 -22.11
C PHE A 146 4.96 0.20 -21.53
N ASN A 147 5.44 -0.65 -20.62
CA ASN A 147 4.67 -1.76 -20.10
C ASN A 147 3.52 -1.21 -19.25
N SER A 148 2.29 -1.49 -19.68
CA SER A 148 1.07 -1.08 -18.95
C SER A 148 1.08 -1.49 -17.49
N ALA A 149 1.72 -2.63 -17.17
CA ALA A 149 1.85 -3.13 -15.81
C ALA A 149 2.77 -2.25 -14.94
N SER A 150 3.89 -1.77 -15.49
CA SER A 150 4.77 -0.83 -14.78
C SER A 150 4.08 0.50 -14.52
N LEU A 151 3.33 1.02 -15.52
CA LEU A 151 2.53 2.23 -15.34
C LEU A 151 1.46 2.05 -14.26
N ALA A 152 0.75 0.91 -14.28
CA ALA A 152 -0.24 0.58 -13.25
C ALA A 152 0.40 0.50 -11.85
N GLY A 153 1.61 -0.05 -11.74
CA GLY A 153 2.38 -0.08 -10.50
C GLY A 153 2.70 1.31 -9.96
N VAL A 154 3.14 2.23 -10.84
CA VAL A 154 3.39 3.64 -10.46
C VAL A 154 2.09 4.35 -10.06
N ILE A 155 1.01 4.20 -10.83
CA ILE A 155 -0.31 4.75 -10.48
C ILE A 155 -0.77 4.17 -9.13
N GLY A 156 -0.50 2.89 -8.89
CA GLY A 156 -0.72 2.23 -7.61
C GLY A 156 0.01 2.93 -6.47
N GLY A 157 1.31 3.24 -6.66
CA GLY A 157 2.13 3.98 -5.69
C GLY A 157 1.63 5.40 -5.44
N VAL A 158 1.25 6.15 -6.49
CA VAL A 158 0.63 7.49 -6.36
C VAL A 158 -0.65 7.41 -5.54
N GLY A 159 -1.55 6.51 -5.92
CA GLY A 159 -2.82 6.32 -5.21
C GLY A 159 -2.64 5.98 -3.74
N ALA A 160 -1.71 5.07 -3.43
CA ALA A 160 -1.37 4.74 -2.05
C ALA A 160 -0.80 5.93 -1.28
N GLY A 161 0.08 6.75 -1.90
CA GLY A 161 0.64 7.95 -1.30
C GLY A 161 -0.41 8.98 -0.91
N ILE A 162 -1.36 9.28 -1.81
CA ILE A 162 -2.50 10.15 -1.51
C ILE A 162 -3.33 9.56 -0.37
N ALA A 163 -3.63 8.25 -0.47
CA ALA A 163 -4.43 7.58 0.54
C ALA A 163 -3.81 7.64 1.94
N TYR A 164 -2.50 7.45 2.08
CA TYR A 164 -1.78 7.54 3.36
C TYR A 164 -1.74 8.98 3.91
N THR A 165 -1.61 9.97 3.03
CA THR A 165 -1.74 11.39 3.40
C THR A 165 -3.13 11.68 3.98
N MET A 166 -4.19 11.11 3.38
CA MET A 166 -5.55 11.24 3.92
C MET A 166 -5.72 10.51 5.25
N VAL A 167 -5.11 9.33 5.44
CA VAL A 167 -5.10 8.65 6.76
C VAL A 167 -4.49 9.57 7.82
N ARG A 168 -3.34 10.20 7.53
CA ARG A 168 -2.69 11.13 8.44
C ARG A 168 -3.57 12.33 8.77
N LEU A 169 -4.21 12.93 7.77
CA LEU A 169 -5.13 14.05 7.94
C LEU A 169 -6.34 13.67 8.81
N LEU A 170 -6.98 12.53 8.49
CA LEU A 170 -8.14 12.02 9.23
C LEU A 170 -7.79 11.72 10.69
N SER A 171 -6.62 11.12 10.94
CA SER A 171 -6.13 10.85 12.30
C SER A 171 -5.87 12.15 13.09
N LYS A 172 -5.30 13.19 12.45
CA LYS A 172 -5.14 14.53 13.06
C LYS A 172 -6.49 15.19 13.38
N ARG A 173 -7.54 14.85 12.65
CA ARG A 173 -8.93 15.32 12.88
C ARG A 173 -9.70 14.49 13.89
N GLY A 174 -9.04 13.50 14.52
CA GLY A 174 -9.64 12.65 15.55
C GLY A 174 -10.45 11.48 15.01
N GLU A 175 -10.39 11.17 13.69
CA GLU A 175 -11.11 10.04 13.13
C GLU A 175 -10.43 8.71 13.54
N ARG A 176 -11.24 7.72 13.87
CA ARG A 176 -10.76 6.43 14.36
C ARG A 176 -10.20 5.57 13.22
N GLY A 177 -9.01 4.98 13.44
CA GLY A 177 -8.36 4.11 12.47
C GLY A 177 -9.24 2.95 11.98
N ALA A 178 -9.98 2.31 12.88
CA ALA A 178 -10.91 1.25 12.52
C ALA A 178 -12.03 1.74 11.58
N PHE A 179 -12.54 2.97 11.77
CA PHE A 179 -13.55 3.54 10.90
C PHE A 179 -12.96 3.91 9.53
N ILE A 180 -11.73 4.43 9.48
CA ILE A 180 -11.02 4.73 8.23
C ILE A 180 -10.85 3.43 7.40
N VAL A 181 -10.45 2.32 8.03
CA VAL A 181 -10.31 1.01 7.37
C VAL A 181 -11.67 0.49 6.91
N PHE A 182 -12.70 0.57 7.76
CA PHE A 182 -14.06 0.15 7.43
C PHE A 182 -14.60 0.89 6.21
N PHE A 183 -14.54 2.23 6.22
CA PHE A 183 -15.07 3.06 5.15
C PHE A 183 -14.36 2.78 3.82
N PHE A 184 -13.05 2.66 3.86
CA PHE A 184 -12.26 2.31 2.68
C PHE A 184 -12.63 0.93 2.12
N SER A 185 -12.72 -0.09 2.98
CA SER A 185 -13.03 -1.45 2.54
C SER A 185 -14.46 -1.55 2.00
N ALA A 186 -15.44 -0.86 2.64
CA ALA A 186 -16.81 -0.79 2.16
C ALA A 186 -16.90 -0.11 0.79
N PHE A 187 -16.26 1.06 0.64
CA PHE A 187 -16.23 1.79 -0.63
C PHE A 187 -15.59 0.93 -1.73
N SER A 188 -14.44 0.29 -1.44
CA SER A 188 -13.76 -0.55 -2.40
C SER A 188 -14.61 -1.75 -2.82
N CYS A 189 -15.28 -2.42 -1.87
CA CYS A 189 -16.22 -3.51 -2.19
C CYS A 189 -17.39 -3.03 -3.05
N LEU A 190 -18.00 -1.89 -2.70
CA LEU A 190 -19.14 -1.33 -3.46
C LEU A 190 -18.76 -0.95 -4.89
N THR A 191 -17.55 -0.41 -5.09
CA THR A 191 -17.08 0.00 -6.42
C THR A 191 -16.57 -1.17 -7.27
N THR A 192 -15.95 -2.17 -6.64
CA THR A 192 -15.42 -3.34 -7.35
C THR A 192 -16.47 -4.43 -7.58
N LEU A 193 -17.51 -4.51 -6.76
CA LEU A 193 -18.58 -5.55 -6.90
C LEU A 193 -19.25 -5.55 -8.27
N PRO A 194 -19.75 -4.41 -8.83
CA PRO A 194 -20.38 -4.42 -10.16
C PRO A 194 -19.41 -4.85 -11.25
N LEU A 195 -18.15 -4.42 -11.17
CA LEU A 195 -17.10 -4.77 -12.13
C LEU A 195 -16.74 -6.26 -12.03
N MET A 196 -16.66 -6.79 -10.80
CA MET A 196 -16.44 -8.21 -10.57
C MET A 196 -17.58 -9.06 -11.12
N LEU A 197 -18.84 -8.67 -10.91
CA LEU A 197 -20.00 -9.41 -11.41
C LEU A 197 -20.09 -9.39 -12.93
N ALA A 198 -19.59 -8.34 -13.59
CA ALA A 198 -19.58 -8.22 -15.05
C ALA A 198 -18.55 -9.16 -15.72
N ASP A 199 -17.44 -9.48 -15.04
CA ASP A 199 -16.37 -10.37 -15.56
C ASP A 199 -15.99 -11.42 -14.49
N PHE A 200 -17.00 -12.03 -13.86
CA PHE A 200 -16.77 -13.02 -12.81
C PHE A 200 -16.20 -14.31 -13.42
N ARG A 201 -15.06 -14.75 -12.88
CA ARG A 201 -14.44 -16.01 -13.24
C ARG A 201 -14.63 -17.03 -12.12
N PRO A 202 -15.22 -18.20 -12.42
CA PRO A 202 -15.33 -19.28 -11.44
C PRO A 202 -13.94 -19.65 -10.93
N MET A 203 -13.75 -19.60 -9.61
CA MET A 203 -12.47 -19.90 -8.99
C MET A 203 -12.43 -21.32 -8.41
N ALA A 204 -11.25 -21.94 -8.48
CA ALA A 204 -10.98 -23.19 -7.79
C ALA A 204 -10.90 -22.94 -6.27
N TRP A 205 -11.12 -23.97 -5.47
CA TRP A 205 -11.10 -23.87 -4.00
C TRP A 205 -9.77 -23.33 -3.45
N TRP A 206 -8.66 -23.68 -4.08
CA TRP A 206 -7.32 -23.19 -3.66
C TRP A 206 -7.14 -21.69 -3.98
N GLN A 207 -7.75 -21.19 -5.06
CA GLN A 207 -7.76 -19.76 -5.38
C GLN A 207 -8.56 -18.97 -4.34
N LEU A 208 -9.74 -19.49 -3.95
CA LEU A 208 -10.55 -18.91 -2.88
C LEU A 208 -9.76 -18.86 -1.56
N LEU A 209 -9.09 -19.95 -1.17
CA LEU A 209 -8.25 -19.97 0.02
C LEU A 209 -7.10 -18.94 -0.05
N SER A 210 -6.46 -18.79 -1.21
CA SER A 210 -5.45 -17.77 -1.44
C SER A 210 -6.01 -16.36 -1.28
N LEU A 211 -7.20 -16.09 -1.83
CA LEU A 211 -7.86 -14.78 -1.68
C LEU A 211 -8.29 -14.48 -0.25
N LEU A 212 -8.77 -15.48 0.48
CA LEU A 212 -9.08 -15.33 1.91
C LEU A 212 -7.79 -15.09 2.72
N GLY A 213 -6.70 -15.81 2.43
CA GLY A 213 -5.37 -15.58 2.99
C GLY A 213 -4.86 -14.17 2.69
N ALA A 214 -4.99 -13.71 1.45
CA ALA A 214 -4.68 -12.34 1.05
C ALA A 214 -5.49 -11.32 1.84
N GLY A 215 -6.79 -11.57 2.03
CA GLY A 215 -7.67 -10.71 2.81
C GLY A 215 -7.29 -10.63 4.29
N LEU A 216 -6.94 -11.75 4.91
CA LEU A 216 -6.47 -11.79 6.31
C LEU A 216 -5.15 -11.04 6.47
N ALA A 217 -4.17 -11.32 5.61
CA ALA A 217 -2.89 -10.62 5.62
C ALA A 217 -3.07 -9.11 5.35
N ALA A 218 -3.92 -8.76 4.37
CA ALA A 218 -4.27 -7.37 4.08
C ALA A 218 -4.93 -6.68 5.28
N THR A 219 -5.79 -7.36 6.01
CA THR A 219 -6.44 -6.81 7.22
C THR A 219 -5.39 -6.41 8.23
N GLY A 220 -4.48 -7.32 8.59
CA GLY A 220 -3.37 -7.04 9.50
C GLY A 220 -2.51 -5.87 9.01
N GLY A 221 -2.10 -5.90 7.74
CA GLY A 221 -1.32 -4.83 7.12
C GLY A 221 -2.04 -3.48 7.11
N GLN A 222 -3.33 -3.47 6.80
CA GLN A 222 -4.11 -2.24 6.71
C GLN A 222 -4.33 -1.57 8.08
N PHE A 223 -4.60 -2.36 9.12
CA PHE A 223 -4.69 -1.82 10.48
C PHE A 223 -3.33 -1.33 10.97
N ALA A 224 -2.28 -2.10 10.74
CA ALA A 224 -0.92 -1.74 11.14
C ALA A 224 -0.43 -0.46 10.44
N ILE A 225 -0.61 -0.31 9.10
CA ILE A 225 -0.20 0.90 8.38
C ILE A 225 -1.03 2.12 8.81
N THR A 226 -2.33 1.93 9.05
CA THR A 226 -3.19 3.01 9.53
C THR A 226 -2.75 3.48 10.91
N ALA A 227 -2.41 2.56 11.83
CA ALA A 227 -1.85 2.87 13.12
C ALA A 227 -0.48 3.57 13.00
N ALA A 228 0.41 3.09 12.13
CA ALA A 228 1.72 3.68 11.91
C ALA A 228 1.62 5.18 11.54
N TYR A 229 0.83 5.51 10.52
CA TYR A 229 0.62 6.91 10.10
C TYR A 229 -0.20 7.75 11.10
N SER A 230 -0.93 7.11 12.02
CA SER A 230 -1.56 7.81 13.14
C SER A 230 -0.55 8.19 14.21
N TYR A 231 0.44 7.34 14.49
CA TYR A 231 1.47 7.57 15.51
C TYR A 231 2.55 8.54 15.06
N ALA A 232 2.99 8.48 13.80
CA ALA A 232 4.12 9.27 13.33
C ALA A 232 3.93 9.76 11.88
N PRO A 233 4.59 10.87 11.48
CA PRO A 233 4.57 11.35 10.10
C PRO A 233 5.36 10.41 9.19
N ALA A 234 5.03 10.44 7.88
CA ALA A 234 5.66 9.60 6.87
C ALA A 234 7.19 9.66 6.92
N LYS A 235 7.75 10.85 7.04
CA LYS A 235 9.19 11.09 7.05
C LYS A 235 9.97 10.34 8.16
N GLU A 236 9.32 9.97 9.26
CA GLU A 236 9.96 9.29 10.39
C GLU A 236 9.87 7.76 10.32
N ILE A 237 8.91 7.23 9.56
CA ILE A 237 8.60 5.79 9.59
C ILE A 237 8.74 5.10 8.24
N SER A 238 8.70 5.84 7.13
CA SER A 238 8.61 5.22 5.80
C SER A 238 9.84 4.41 5.39
N VAL A 239 11.03 4.71 5.95
CA VAL A 239 12.24 3.91 5.69
C VAL A 239 12.04 2.45 6.07
N PHE A 240 11.30 2.19 7.15
CA PHE A 240 11.06 0.84 7.63
C PHE A 240 10.01 0.08 6.80
N ASP A 241 9.23 0.78 5.96
CA ASP A 241 8.29 0.15 5.05
C ASP A 241 8.99 -0.60 3.90
N TYR A 242 10.25 -0.24 3.60
CA TYR A 242 11.07 -0.95 2.62
C TYR A 242 11.49 -2.35 3.05
N THR A 243 11.35 -2.71 4.33
CA THR A 243 11.54 -4.09 4.80
C THR A 243 10.60 -5.06 4.09
N GLN A 244 9.47 -4.59 3.57
CA GLN A 244 8.58 -5.41 2.74
C GLN A 244 9.28 -6.01 1.52
N ILE A 245 10.22 -5.29 0.92
CA ILE A 245 10.94 -5.75 -0.29
C ILE A 245 11.75 -7.00 0.05
N ILE A 246 12.40 -7.01 1.22
CA ILE A 246 13.16 -8.17 1.70
C ILE A 246 12.22 -9.37 1.86
N PHE A 247 11.07 -9.17 2.53
CA PHE A 247 10.09 -10.24 2.71
C PHE A 247 9.54 -10.74 1.38
N VAL A 248 9.20 -9.84 0.45
CA VAL A 248 8.67 -10.17 -0.87
C VAL A 248 9.71 -10.90 -1.73
N ALA A 249 10.98 -10.47 -1.70
CA ALA A 249 12.05 -11.14 -2.45
C ALA A 249 12.27 -12.57 -1.96
N VAL A 250 12.27 -12.76 -0.64
CA VAL A 250 12.39 -14.11 -0.04
C VAL A 250 11.18 -14.98 -0.41
N LEU A 251 9.96 -14.44 -0.28
CA LEU A 251 8.74 -15.19 -0.61
C LEU A 251 8.64 -15.45 -2.13
N GLY A 252 9.05 -14.50 -2.97
CA GLY A 252 9.11 -14.65 -4.42
C GLY A 252 10.05 -15.79 -4.86
N LEU A 253 11.22 -15.86 -4.21
CA LEU A 253 12.16 -16.96 -4.46
C LEU A 253 11.61 -18.31 -4.00
N ILE A 254 11.01 -18.38 -2.80
CA ILE A 254 10.52 -19.63 -2.21
C ILE A 254 9.32 -20.20 -2.99
N PHE A 255 8.35 -19.35 -3.32
CA PHE A 255 7.06 -19.79 -3.88
C PHE A 255 6.99 -19.75 -5.41
N PHE A 256 7.78 -18.90 -6.06
CA PHE A 256 7.67 -18.67 -7.51
C PHE A 256 8.98 -18.85 -8.25
N SER A 257 10.10 -19.10 -7.54
CA SER A 257 11.46 -19.17 -8.12
C SER A 257 11.82 -17.90 -8.91
N GLU A 258 11.21 -16.75 -8.55
CA GLU A 258 11.44 -15.45 -9.17
C GLU A 258 12.67 -14.78 -8.55
N LEU A 259 13.60 -14.35 -9.40
CA LEU A 259 14.74 -13.51 -9.01
C LEU A 259 14.67 -12.19 -9.77
N PRO A 260 14.81 -11.03 -9.07
CA PRO A 260 14.94 -9.75 -9.74
C PRO A 260 16.23 -9.73 -10.56
N ASP A 261 16.19 -9.08 -11.74
CA ASP A 261 17.39 -8.90 -12.54
C ASP A 261 18.32 -7.80 -11.98
N ILE A 262 19.51 -7.66 -12.58
CA ILE A 262 20.53 -6.73 -12.09
C ILE A 262 20.05 -5.27 -12.14
N PHE A 263 19.25 -4.87 -13.13
CA PHE A 263 18.74 -3.50 -13.23
C PHE A 263 17.70 -3.22 -12.14
N SER A 264 16.84 -4.19 -11.84
CA SER A 264 15.89 -4.10 -10.73
C SER A 264 16.62 -3.98 -9.39
N ILE A 265 17.69 -4.76 -9.17
CA ILE A 265 18.51 -4.67 -7.95
C ILE A 265 19.14 -3.27 -7.81
N ILE A 266 19.69 -2.72 -8.90
CA ILE A 266 20.22 -1.35 -8.90
C ILE A 266 19.12 -0.34 -8.53
N GLY A 267 17.94 -0.46 -9.13
CA GLY A 267 16.77 0.38 -8.80
C GLY A 267 16.39 0.30 -7.32
N TYR A 268 16.36 -0.91 -6.74
CA TYR A 268 16.07 -1.12 -5.32
C TYR A 268 17.12 -0.44 -4.43
N LEU A 269 18.42 -0.60 -4.76
CA LEU A 269 19.50 0.03 -4.01
C LEU A 269 19.41 1.56 -4.07
N ILE A 270 19.15 2.14 -5.24
CA ILE A 270 18.98 3.58 -5.39
C ILE A 270 17.85 4.08 -4.49
N ILE A 271 16.68 3.44 -4.53
CA ILE A 271 15.51 3.86 -3.75
C ILE A 271 15.75 3.66 -2.24
N CYS A 272 16.34 2.52 -1.83
CA CYS A 272 16.56 2.22 -0.41
C CYS A 272 17.68 3.09 0.21
N LEU A 273 18.82 3.27 -0.48
CA LEU A 273 19.96 4.03 0.04
C LEU A 273 19.63 5.51 0.27
N LEU A 274 18.85 6.09 -0.63
CA LEU A 274 18.41 7.47 -0.47
C LEU A 274 17.61 7.73 0.79
N TYR A 275 16.75 6.78 1.12
CA TYR A 275 15.91 6.93 2.30
C TYR A 275 16.68 6.72 3.60
N THR A 276 17.77 5.92 3.57
CA THR A 276 18.66 5.75 4.73
C THR A 276 19.51 6.98 4.99
N SER A 277 19.96 7.69 3.95
CA SER A 277 20.72 8.93 4.06
C SER A 277 19.88 10.06 4.65
N ASP A 278 18.62 10.19 4.26
CA ASP A 278 17.69 11.22 4.77
C ASP A 278 17.32 10.99 6.27
N ALA A 279 17.33 9.72 6.71
CA ALA A 279 17.10 9.37 8.12
C ALA A 279 18.33 9.51 9.02
N ALA A 280 19.53 9.59 8.46
CA ALA A 280 20.78 9.75 9.20
C ALA A 280 21.10 11.23 9.49
N ASP A 281 20.55 12.18 8.72
CA ASP A 281 20.78 13.63 8.84
C ASP A 281 19.73 14.34 9.74
N GLU A 282 18.81 13.61 10.38
CA GLU A 282 17.84 14.09 11.40
C GLU A 282 18.20 13.57 12.82
#